data_2eec1281984bf8aa28c9bcb49082df28
#
_entry.id   2eec1281984bf8aa28c9bcb49082df28
#
_cell.length_a   1.000
_cell.length_b   1.000
_cell.length_c   1.000
_cell.angle_alpha   90.00
_cell.angle_beta   90.00
_cell.angle_gamma   90.00
#
_symmetry.space_group_name_H-M   'P 1'
#
loop_
_entity.id
_entity.type
_entity.pdbx_description
1 polymer ?
#
loop_
_entity_poly.entity_id
_entity_poly.type
_entity_poly.pdbx_seq_one_letter_code
_entity_poly.pdbx_strand_id
1 'polypeptide(L)'
;DKGRIIITSVEHPSLNLIANQLLNDGWDIKYWPVDRHGIIDLDLLDEMLSSPTKLVSIIWGQSEIGSIQPINLIGMECKKRNILFHTDATQILPNGLFDWSNLNVDMLSASAHKLQGPKGIGLLMLRKGIQDLLMNNPSYGFKNGAIRSGTESVPLIAGFSTAIDLLSEYVEVTDNQTLFPENNVSKMTSLLKKSLVKNKQLTFIGSQKERLPNNLSFLCHTESMIPIKGREIVRLLSKQGIYTSSGSACSSSSQGPSPTLVAINSDKSLQESGLRITIGPWISNNDINTVSNIIFESLQSLALKKQRI
;
A
#
# COMPACT_ATOMS: atom_id res chain seq x y z
N ASP A 1 6.63 -3.28 -31.03
CA ASP A 1 6.81 -4.63 -30.48
C ASP A 1 6.49 -4.62 -28.99
N LYS A 2 5.75 -5.66 -28.53
CA LYS A 2 5.51 -5.90 -27.12
C LYS A 2 6.83 -6.22 -26.44
N GLY A 3 6.97 -5.79 -25.20
CA GLY A 3 8.15 -6.02 -24.38
C GLY A 3 7.78 -6.55 -23.01
N ARG A 4 8.67 -6.38 -22.05
CA ARG A 4 8.44 -6.78 -20.67
C ARG A 4 7.85 -5.63 -19.85
N ILE A 5 6.90 -5.97 -18.98
CA ILE A 5 6.38 -5.12 -17.93
C ILE A 5 6.73 -5.74 -16.59
N ILE A 6 7.34 -4.96 -15.72
CA ILE A 6 7.69 -5.37 -14.36
C ILE A 6 6.67 -4.78 -13.38
N ILE A 7 6.16 -5.61 -12.50
CA ILE A 7 5.37 -5.20 -11.33
C ILE A 7 5.94 -5.86 -10.08
N THR A 8 5.59 -5.38 -8.88
CA THR A 8 6.03 -6.07 -7.66
C THR A 8 5.12 -7.25 -7.30
N SER A 9 5.63 -8.18 -6.52
CA SER A 9 4.82 -9.28 -5.96
C SER A 9 3.83 -8.82 -4.87
N VAL A 10 3.89 -7.54 -4.46
CA VAL A 10 3.05 -6.95 -3.38
C VAL A 10 2.13 -5.83 -3.86
N GLU A 11 1.82 -5.78 -5.15
CA GLU A 11 0.92 -4.79 -5.73
C GLU A 11 -0.52 -4.91 -5.23
N HIS A 12 -1.29 -3.85 -5.42
CA HIS A 12 -2.73 -3.90 -5.20
C HIS A 12 -3.40 -4.89 -6.19
N PRO A 13 -4.43 -5.64 -5.78
CA PRO A 13 -5.10 -6.63 -6.63
C PRO A 13 -5.58 -6.10 -7.99
N SER A 14 -5.96 -4.81 -8.08
CA SER A 14 -6.35 -4.19 -9.35
C SER A 14 -5.25 -4.21 -10.40
N LEU A 15 -3.99 -4.03 -9.98
CA LEU A 15 -2.85 -4.08 -10.90
C LEU A 15 -2.57 -5.50 -11.37
N ASN A 16 -2.69 -6.49 -10.48
CA ASN A 16 -2.54 -7.89 -10.83
C ASN A 16 -3.58 -8.36 -11.87
N LEU A 17 -4.83 -7.85 -11.78
CA LEU A 17 -5.87 -8.13 -12.77
C LEU A 17 -5.49 -7.60 -14.16
N ILE A 18 -5.00 -6.37 -14.25
CA ILE A 18 -4.52 -5.78 -15.51
C ILE A 18 -3.29 -6.50 -16.04
N ALA A 19 -2.34 -6.87 -15.15
CA ALA A 19 -1.16 -7.64 -15.55
C ALA A 19 -1.52 -8.98 -16.17
N ASN A 20 -2.50 -9.69 -15.61
CA ASN A 20 -3.00 -10.94 -16.17
C ASN A 20 -3.67 -10.74 -17.56
N GLN A 21 -4.40 -9.64 -17.75
CA GLN A 21 -4.97 -9.31 -19.05
C GLN A 21 -3.87 -9.01 -20.07
N LEU A 22 -2.87 -8.20 -19.71
CA LEU A 22 -1.74 -7.88 -20.58
C LEU A 22 -0.92 -9.12 -20.94
N LEU A 23 -0.77 -10.08 -20.01
CA LEU A 23 -0.15 -11.37 -20.28
C LEU A 23 -0.91 -12.14 -21.36
N ASN A 24 -2.24 -12.19 -21.26
CA ASN A 24 -3.09 -12.82 -22.28
C ASN A 24 -2.99 -12.11 -23.64
N ASP A 25 -2.77 -10.79 -23.62
CA ASP A 25 -2.52 -9.99 -24.81
C ASP A 25 -1.10 -10.15 -25.36
N GLY A 26 -0.26 -10.99 -24.74
CA GLY A 26 1.09 -11.36 -25.21
C GLY A 26 2.21 -10.43 -24.76
N TRP A 27 2.03 -9.66 -23.68
CA TRP A 27 3.11 -8.98 -22.99
C TRP A 27 3.87 -9.96 -22.08
N ASP A 28 5.19 -9.76 -21.92
CA ASP A 28 5.98 -10.48 -20.92
C ASP A 28 5.80 -9.79 -19.55
N ILE A 29 5.09 -10.43 -18.62
CA ILE A 29 4.86 -9.90 -17.28
C ILE A 29 5.81 -10.59 -16.30
N LYS A 30 6.67 -9.82 -15.63
CA LYS A 30 7.59 -10.36 -14.62
C LYS A 30 7.35 -9.70 -13.27
N TYR A 31 7.29 -10.51 -12.23
CA TYR A 31 7.12 -10.04 -10.84
C TYR A 31 8.47 -9.81 -10.20
N TRP A 32 8.72 -8.58 -9.74
CA TRP A 32 9.89 -8.27 -8.94
C TRP A 32 9.67 -8.76 -7.51
N PRO A 33 10.48 -9.69 -7.01
CA PRO A 33 10.31 -10.23 -5.67
C PRO A 33 10.66 -9.20 -4.60
N VAL A 34 10.15 -9.43 -3.40
CA VAL A 34 10.43 -8.61 -2.21
C VAL A 34 11.07 -9.48 -1.12
N ASP A 35 11.77 -8.84 -0.21
CA ASP A 35 12.30 -9.46 0.99
C ASP A 35 11.21 -9.75 2.04
N ARG A 36 11.58 -10.32 3.19
CA ARG A 36 10.67 -10.59 4.31
C ARG A 36 10.03 -9.34 4.91
N HIS A 37 10.55 -8.16 4.62
CA HIS A 37 9.99 -6.87 5.04
C HIS A 37 9.09 -6.26 3.98
N GLY A 38 8.93 -6.91 2.84
CA GLY A 38 8.14 -6.44 1.72
C GLY A 38 8.80 -5.32 0.92
N ILE A 39 10.12 -5.19 1.01
CA ILE A 39 10.94 -4.27 0.21
C ILE A 39 11.46 -5.03 -1.00
N ILE A 40 11.45 -4.38 -2.16
CA ILE A 40 11.98 -4.93 -3.40
C ILE A 40 13.42 -5.40 -3.20
N ASP A 41 13.72 -6.59 -3.72
CA ASP A 41 15.08 -7.11 -3.76
C ASP A 41 15.91 -6.35 -4.80
N LEU A 42 16.75 -5.44 -4.31
CA LEU A 42 17.59 -4.60 -5.16
C LEU A 42 18.77 -5.34 -5.79
N ASP A 43 19.13 -6.52 -5.30
CA ASP A 43 20.16 -7.35 -5.92
C ASP A 43 19.74 -7.83 -7.31
N LEU A 44 18.44 -7.85 -7.58
CA LEU A 44 17.86 -8.20 -8.88
C LEU A 44 17.66 -6.99 -9.82
N LEU A 45 18.11 -5.78 -9.44
CA LEU A 45 17.84 -4.56 -10.17
C LEU A 45 18.27 -4.65 -11.64
N ASP A 46 19.49 -5.06 -11.91
CA ASP A 46 20.02 -5.15 -13.28
C ASP A 46 19.31 -6.21 -14.12
N GLU A 47 18.92 -7.33 -13.52
CA GLU A 47 18.12 -8.36 -14.19
C GLU A 47 16.74 -7.85 -14.56
N MET A 48 16.03 -7.23 -13.62
CA MET A 48 14.67 -6.71 -13.82
C MET A 48 14.64 -5.57 -14.84
N LEU A 49 15.62 -4.69 -14.81
CA LEU A 49 15.70 -3.55 -15.73
C LEU A 49 16.45 -3.86 -17.05
N SER A 50 16.77 -5.13 -17.31
CA SER A 50 17.38 -5.54 -18.58
C SER A 50 16.36 -5.49 -19.75
N SER A 51 16.86 -5.41 -20.98
CA SER A 51 16.03 -5.58 -22.19
C SER A 51 15.29 -6.94 -22.15
N PRO A 52 14.03 -7.03 -22.57
CA PRO A 52 13.22 -6.04 -23.28
C PRO A 52 12.24 -5.24 -22.39
N THR A 53 12.61 -4.91 -21.16
CA THR A 53 11.74 -4.16 -20.21
C THR A 53 11.36 -2.80 -20.79
N LYS A 54 10.07 -2.50 -20.85
CA LYS A 54 9.49 -1.24 -21.36
C LYS A 54 8.86 -0.38 -20.27
N LEU A 55 8.27 -1.04 -19.26
CA LEU A 55 7.54 -0.39 -18.17
C LEU A 55 7.83 -1.11 -16.84
N VAL A 56 8.05 -0.33 -15.82
CA VAL A 56 8.09 -0.78 -14.44
C VAL A 56 6.96 -0.08 -13.69
N SER A 57 6.15 -0.82 -12.93
CA SER A 57 5.08 -0.27 -12.10
C SER A 57 5.22 -0.82 -10.68
N ILE A 58 5.39 0.07 -9.72
CA ILE A 58 5.69 -0.29 -8.33
C ILE A 58 4.79 0.48 -7.38
N ILE A 59 4.11 -0.24 -6.49
CA ILE A 59 3.42 0.37 -5.36
C ILE A 59 4.43 1.09 -4.47
N TRP A 60 4.22 2.38 -4.19
CA TRP A 60 5.16 3.15 -3.37
C TRP A 60 5.02 2.80 -1.89
N GLY A 61 3.80 2.79 -1.37
CA GLY A 61 3.48 2.38 0.01
C GLY A 61 2.58 1.16 0.02
N GLN A 62 3.06 0.04 0.56
CA GLN A 62 2.28 -1.19 0.60
C GLN A 62 1.16 -1.12 1.65
N SER A 63 -0.08 -1.34 1.21
CA SER A 63 -1.29 -1.07 2.00
C SER A 63 -1.53 -2.02 3.17
N GLU A 64 -1.01 -3.24 3.13
CA GLU A 64 -1.24 -4.28 4.15
C GLU A 64 -0.16 -4.24 5.23
N ILE A 65 1.11 -4.30 4.84
CA ILE A 65 2.25 -4.38 5.75
C ILE A 65 2.93 -3.04 6.01
N GLY A 66 2.54 -1.99 5.29
CA GLY A 66 3.00 -0.62 5.51
C GLY A 66 4.38 -0.27 4.95
N SER A 67 5.08 -1.18 4.32
CA SER A 67 6.43 -0.96 3.80
C SER A 67 6.45 0.02 2.62
N ILE A 68 7.49 0.85 2.55
CA ILE A 68 7.69 1.88 1.53
C ILE A 68 8.81 1.44 0.59
N GLN A 69 8.56 1.50 -0.71
CA GLN A 69 9.52 1.11 -1.73
C GLN A 69 10.48 2.25 -2.09
N PRO A 70 11.73 1.95 -2.47
CA PRO A 70 12.77 2.93 -2.81
C PRO A 70 12.58 3.48 -4.24
N ILE A 71 11.42 4.10 -4.52
CA ILE A 71 11.01 4.48 -5.87
C ILE A 71 11.96 5.47 -6.56
N ASN A 72 12.59 6.38 -5.81
CA ASN A 72 13.51 7.34 -6.41
C ASN A 72 14.77 6.67 -6.98
N LEU A 73 15.31 5.66 -6.28
CA LEU A 73 16.43 4.87 -6.75
C LEU A 73 16.05 4.11 -8.03
N ILE A 74 14.93 3.39 -7.96
CA ILE A 74 14.44 2.59 -9.10
C ILE A 74 14.13 3.48 -10.29
N GLY A 75 13.50 4.64 -10.07
CA GLY A 75 13.18 5.60 -11.13
C GLY A 75 14.43 6.19 -11.80
N MET A 76 15.48 6.50 -11.02
CA MET A 76 16.78 6.92 -11.61
C MET A 76 17.33 5.82 -12.52
N GLU A 77 17.28 4.57 -12.11
CA GLU A 77 17.79 3.45 -12.88
C GLU A 77 16.93 3.15 -14.13
N CYS A 78 15.61 3.29 -14.02
CA CYS A 78 14.69 3.23 -15.16
C CYS A 78 15.01 4.31 -16.18
N LYS A 79 15.20 5.57 -15.73
CA LYS A 79 15.53 6.71 -16.59
C LYS A 79 16.82 6.50 -17.36
N LYS A 80 17.88 5.98 -16.72
CA LYS A 80 19.17 5.67 -17.39
C LYS A 80 19.01 4.64 -18.52
N ARG A 81 18.01 3.78 -18.43
CA ARG A 81 17.76 2.67 -19.39
C ARG A 81 16.61 2.97 -20.35
N ASN A 82 16.04 4.19 -20.33
CA ASN A 82 14.87 4.59 -21.10
C ASN A 82 13.66 3.66 -20.88
N ILE A 83 13.45 3.23 -19.64
CA ILE A 83 12.30 2.42 -19.20
C ILE A 83 11.30 3.36 -18.55
N LEU A 84 10.02 3.28 -18.93
CA LEU A 84 8.95 4.04 -18.29
C LEU A 84 8.73 3.55 -16.86
N PHE A 85 8.52 4.50 -15.93
CA PHE A 85 8.31 4.18 -14.54
C PHE A 85 7.00 4.77 -14.01
N HIS A 86 6.12 3.87 -13.54
CA HIS A 86 4.87 4.20 -12.86
C HIS A 86 4.96 3.83 -11.36
N THR A 87 4.33 4.64 -10.52
CA THR A 87 4.14 4.30 -9.10
C THR A 87 2.69 4.49 -8.65
N ASP A 88 2.19 3.58 -7.84
CA ASP A 88 0.92 3.75 -7.11
C ASP A 88 1.20 4.41 -5.75
N ALA A 89 0.86 5.71 -5.65
CA ALA A 89 1.03 6.52 -4.46
C ALA A 89 -0.24 6.57 -3.57
N THR A 90 -1.21 5.69 -3.79
CA THR A 90 -2.51 5.71 -3.10
C THR A 90 -2.39 5.67 -1.58
N GLN A 91 -1.37 5.04 -1.03
CA GLN A 91 -1.14 4.99 0.42
C GLN A 91 -0.15 6.05 0.92
N ILE A 92 0.58 6.70 0.02
CA ILE A 92 1.52 7.78 0.37
C ILE A 92 0.76 9.09 0.55
N LEU A 93 -0.07 9.46 -0.42
CA LEU A 93 -0.77 10.74 -0.45
C LEU A 93 -1.57 11.06 0.84
N PRO A 94 -2.24 10.09 1.52
CA PRO A 94 -2.93 10.36 2.78
C PRO A 94 -2.02 10.73 3.96
N ASN A 95 -0.73 10.45 3.85
CA ASN A 95 0.22 10.54 4.95
C ASN A 95 1.29 11.60 4.75
N GLY A 96 1.50 12.05 3.50
CA GLY A 96 2.57 12.98 3.16
C GLY A 96 2.35 13.66 1.83
N LEU A 97 2.93 14.84 1.70
CA LEU A 97 3.01 15.57 0.45
C LEU A 97 4.42 15.41 -0.13
N PHE A 98 4.50 15.35 -1.44
CA PHE A 98 5.76 15.21 -2.16
C PHE A 98 5.82 16.22 -3.31
N ASP A 99 7.02 16.67 -3.63
CA ASP A 99 7.24 17.49 -4.81
C ASP A 99 7.36 16.60 -6.04
N TRP A 100 6.34 16.66 -6.91
CA TRP A 100 6.30 15.92 -8.16
C TRP A 100 7.53 16.21 -9.03
N SER A 101 8.03 17.45 -9.05
CA SER A 101 9.16 17.85 -9.90
C SER A 101 10.45 17.10 -9.56
N ASN A 102 10.62 16.72 -8.30
CA ASN A 102 11.80 16.05 -7.75
C ASN A 102 11.70 14.52 -7.75
N LEU A 103 10.56 13.95 -8.09
CA LEU A 103 10.41 12.51 -8.21
C LEU A 103 10.96 11.99 -9.54
N ASN A 104 11.71 10.90 -9.50
CA ASN A 104 12.16 10.19 -10.71
C ASN A 104 11.09 9.20 -11.19
N VAL A 105 9.89 9.71 -11.48
CA VAL A 105 8.72 8.92 -11.85
C VAL A 105 8.09 9.56 -13.09
N ASP A 106 7.68 8.75 -14.06
CA ASP A 106 7.01 9.21 -15.28
C ASP A 106 5.50 9.30 -15.11
N MET A 107 4.93 8.37 -14.32
CA MET A 107 3.50 8.25 -14.08
C MET A 107 3.24 7.95 -12.60
N LEU A 108 2.19 8.56 -12.04
CA LEU A 108 1.78 8.33 -10.66
C LEU A 108 0.27 8.25 -10.57
N SER A 109 -0.24 7.23 -9.89
CA SER A 109 -1.67 7.11 -9.59
C SER A 109 -1.96 7.24 -8.11
N ALA A 110 -3.15 7.78 -7.77
CA ALA A 110 -3.67 7.83 -6.42
C ALA A 110 -5.21 7.85 -6.41
N SER A 111 -5.81 7.46 -5.27
CA SER A 111 -7.26 7.39 -5.08
C SER A 111 -7.73 8.35 -3.99
N ALA A 112 -8.77 9.14 -4.25
CA ALA A 112 -9.29 10.14 -3.33
C ALA A 112 -9.79 9.55 -2.00
N HIS A 113 -10.45 8.39 -2.04
CA HIS A 113 -11.07 7.78 -0.85
C HIS A 113 -10.07 7.37 0.25
N LYS A 114 -8.78 7.31 -0.04
CA LYS A 114 -7.75 7.00 0.97
C LYS A 114 -7.35 8.23 1.79
N LEU A 115 -7.59 9.43 1.27
CA LEU A 115 -7.39 10.69 2.00
C LEU A 115 -8.72 11.36 2.37
N GLN A 116 -9.73 10.55 2.68
CA GLN A 116 -11.07 10.98 3.09
C GLN A 116 -11.85 11.76 2.02
N GLY A 117 -11.37 11.76 0.79
CA GLY A 117 -12.07 12.28 -0.36
C GLY A 117 -13.17 11.34 -0.87
N PRO A 118 -13.93 11.74 -1.89
CA PRO A 118 -15.04 10.94 -2.39
C PRO A 118 -14.59 9.62 -3.02
N LYS A 119 -15.45 8.60 -2.91
CA LYS A 119 -15.27 7.33 -3.63
C LYS A 119 -15.61 7.54 -5.11
N GLY A 120 -14.94 6.75 -5.98
CA GLY A 120 -15.22 6.75 -7.43
C GLY A 120 -14.36 7.72 -8.22
N ILE A 121 -13.39 8.40 -7.59
CA ILE A 121 -12.43 9.25 -8.27
C ILE A 121 -10.99 8.97 -7.81
N GLY A 122 -10.05 9.16 -8.71
CA GLY A 122 -8.62 9.13 -8.49
C GLY A 122 -7.91 10.08 -9.44
N LEU A 123 -6.60 10.12 -9.37
CA LEU A 123 -5.76 10.90 -10.28
C LEU A 123 -4.72 10.00 -10.96
N LEU A 124 -4.32 10.40 -12.15
CA LEU A 124 -3.14 9.93 -12.85
C LEU A 124 -2.31 11.15 -13.24
N MET A 125 -1.13 11.30 -12.64
CA MET A 125 -0.16 12.32 -13.00
C MET A 125 0.78 11.76 -14.06
N LEU A 126 1.08 12.56 -15.07
CA LEU A 126 1.92 12.18 -16.19
C LEU A 126 2.97 13.25 -16.44
N ARG A 127 4.21 12.85 -16.74
CA ARG A 127 5.19 13.78 -17.33
C ARG A 127 4.72 14.21 -18.71
N LYS A 128 5.05 15.44 -19.10
CA LYS A 128 4.59 16.04 -20.37
C LYS A 128 4.85 15.14 -21.59
N GLY A 129 6.05 14.57 -21.72
CA GLY A 129 6.37 13.68 -22.84
C GLY A 129 5.52 12.40 -22.90
N ILE A 130 5.11 11.88 -21.75
CA ILE A 130 4.22 10.71 -21.66
C ILE A 130 2.79 11.08 -22.03
N GLN A 131 2.33 12.25 -21.60
CA GLN A 131 1.04 12.78 -21.99
C GLN A 131 0.92 12.91 -23.50
N ASP A 132 1.93 13.53 -24.15
CA ASP A 132 1.97 13.71 -25.61
C ASP A 132 1.94 12.36 -26.35
N LEU A 133 2.65 11.36 -25.83
CA LEU A 133 2.68 10.01 -26.40
C LEU A 133 1.32 9.32 -26.33
N LEU A 134 0.61 9.46 -25.21
CA LEU A 134 -0.73 8.92 -25.04
C LEU A 134 -1.76 9.64 -25.92
N MET A 135 -1.72 10.97 -25.96
CA MET A 135 -2.67 11.79 -26.73
C MET A 135 -2.54 11.58 -28.24
N ASN A 136 -1.36 11.28 -28.75
CA ASN A 136 -1.11 11.04 -30.16
C ASN A 136 -1.39 9.57 -30.60
N ASN A 137 -1.81 8.69 -29.66
CA ASN A 137 -2.12 7.32 -30.01
C ASN A 137 -3.60 7.16 -30.37
N PRO A 138 -3.95 6.89 -31.67
CA PRO A 138 -5.32 6.79 -32.13
C PRO A 138 -6.08 5.60 -31.51
N SER A 139 -5.36 4.59 -30.99
CA SER A 139 -5.96 3.41 -30.38
C SER A 139 -6.73 3.67 -29.08
N TYR A 140 -6.45 4.79 -28.41
CA TYR A 140 -7.11 5.15 -27.15
C TYR A 140 -8.39 5.96 -27.30
N GLY A 141 -8.79 6.30 -28.54
CA GLY A 141 -10.07 6.98 -28.84
C GLY A 141 -10.22 8.35 -28.19
N PHE A 142 -9.12 9.02 -27.88
CA PHE A 142 -9.12 10.35 -27.28
C PHE A 142 -9.71 11.38 -28.23
N LYS A 143 -10.90 11.85 -27.94
CA LYS A 143 -11.49 13.02 -28.61
C LYS A 143 -11.16 14.27 -27.81
N ASN A 144 -10.73 15.32 -28.49
CA ASN A 144 -10.51 16.67 -27.94
C ASN A 144 -9.39 16.78 -26.88
N GLY A 145 -8.33 15.99 -26.96
CA GLY A 145 -7.18 16.12 -26.04
C GLY A 145 -7.37 15.55 -24.64
N ALA A 146 -8.46 14.82 -24.39
CA ALA A 146 -8.69 14.16 -23.11
C ALA A 146 -8.07 12.76 -23.09
N ILE A 147 -7.31 12.44 -22.05
CA ILE A 147 -6.69 11.10 -21.86
C ILE A 147 -7.74 10.08 -21.38
N ARG A 148 -8.83 10.53 -20.80
CA ARG A 148 -9.95 9.69 -20.36
C ARG A 148 -11.22 10.11 -21.07
N SER A 149 -11.93 9.17 -21.67
CA SER A 149 -13.22 9.39 -22.31
C SER A 149 -14.34 9.60 -21.28
N GLY A 150 -15.40 10.30 -21.67
CA GLY A 150 -16.60 10.58 -20.88
C GLY A 150 -16.58 11.98 -20.25
N THR A 151 -17.74 12.41 -19.76
CA THR A 151 -17.90 13.70 -19.06
C THR A 151 -17.24 13.61 -17.68
N GLU A 152 -16.48 14.63 -17.32
CA GLU A 152 -15.82 14.73 -16.03
C GLU A 152 -16.86 14.91 -14.91
N SER A 153 -16.66 14.17 -13.82
CA SER A 153 -17.49 14.30 -12.61
C SER A 153 -17.02 15.48 -11.77
N VAL A 154 -17.44 16.69 -12.12
CA VAL A 154 -17.04 17.92 -11.42
C VAL A 154 -17.23 17.87 -9.90
N PRO A 155 -18.35 17.33 -9.35
CA PRO A 155 -18.50 17.23 -7.91
C PRO A 155 -17.46 16.34 -7.23
N LEU A 156 -17.08 15.22 -7.85
CA LEU A 156 -16.07 14.34 -7.31
C LEU A 156 -14.65 14.95 -7.42
N ILE A 157 -14.38 15.68 -8.51
CA ILE A 157 -13.12 16.41 -8.69
C ILE A 157 -12.98 17.48 -7.61
N ALA A 158 -14.01 18.31 -7.41
CA ALA A 158 -14.02 19.34 -6.38
C ALA A 158 -13.82 18.74 -4.97
N GLY A 159 -14.53 17.65 -4.65
CA GLY A 159 -14.35 16.95 -3.38
C GLY A 159 -12.96 16.35 -3.20
N PHE A 160 -12.32 15.87 -4.27
CA PHE A 160 -10.93 15.39 -4.21
C PHE A 160 -9.95 16.54 -3.99
N SER A 161 -10.12 17.67 -4.71
CA SER A 161 -9.32 18.89 -4.52
C SER A 161 -9.40 19.35 -3.06
N THR A 162 -10.61 19.49 -2.52
CA THR A 162 -10.82 19.87 -1.11
C THR A 162 -10.11 18.91 -0.15
N ALA A 163 -10.14 17.60 -0.41
CA ALA A 163 -9.45 16.64 0.45
C ALA A 163 -7.91 16.80 0.41
N ILE A 164 -7.34 17.19 -0.74
CA ILE A 164 -5.91 17.51 -0.86
C ILE A 164 -5.59 18.82 -0.13
N ASP A 165 -6.42 19.84 -0.28
CA ASP A 165 -6.23 21.14 0.38
C ASP A 165 -6.26 20.98 1.91
N LEU A 166 -7.22 20.22 2.45
CA LEU A 166 -7.29 19.91 3.87
C LEU A 166 -6.09 19.09 4.35
N LEU A 167 -5.54 18.20 3.53
CA LEU A 167 -4.34 17.45 3.88
C LEU A 167 -3.14 18.39 4.05
N SER A 168 -3.01 19.41 3.20
CA SER A 168 -1.91 20.38 3.25
C SER A 168 -1.90 21.21 4.54
N GLU A 169 -3.04 21.35 5.23
CA GLU A 169 -3.13 22.01 6.54
C GLU A 169 -2.48 21.17 7.68
N TYR A 170 -2.37 19.86 7.51
CA TYR A 170 -1.87 18.92 8.52
C TYR A 170 -0.54 18.29 8.18
N VAL A 171 -0.11 18.42 6.93
CA VAL A 171 1.11 17.80 6.40
C VAL A 171 1.95 18.89 5.73
N GLU A 172 3.07 19.22 6.33
CA GLU A 172 4.04 20.13 5.71
C GLU A 172 4.71 19.47 4.52
N VAL A 173 4.90 20.23 3.44
CA VAL A 173 5.80 19.82 2.35
C VAL A 173 7.21 19.94 2.90
N THR A 174 7.80 18.79 3.26
CA THR A 174 9.17 18.78 3.77
C THR A 174 10.15 18.76 2.62
N ASP A 175 11.27 19.46 2.80
CA ASP A 175 12.41 19.43 1.89
C ASP A 175 12.83 17.98 1.62
N ASN A 176 12.58 17.52 0.43
CA ASN A 176 13.12 16.36 -0.31
C ASN A 176 13.57 15.09 0.42
N GLN A 177 13.57 15.02 1.75
CA GLN A 177 14.15 13.90 2.50
C GLN A 177 13.17 13.19 3.45
N THR A 178 12.08 13.83 3.85
CA THR A 178 11.12 13.21 4.78
C THR A 178 9.72 13.28 4.19
N LEU A 179 9.28 12.17 3.59
CA LEU A 179 7.91 12.02 3.06
C LEU A 179 6.83 12.24 4.12
N PHE A 180 7.17 12.05 5.40
CA PHE A 180 6.20 12.07 6.49
C PHE A 180 6.73 12.90 7.66
N PRO A 181 6.21 14.10 7.85
CA PRO A 181 6.52 14.91 9.03
C PRO A 181 5.98 14.22 10.29
N GLU A 182 6.63 14.47 11.43
CA GLU A 182 6.12 14.01 12.70
C GLU A 182 4.81 14.74 13.03
N ASN A 183 3.73 13.98 13.17
CA ASN A 183 2.40 14.49 13.46
C ASN A 183 1.69 13.62 14.51
N ASN A 184 0.43 13.95 14.85
CA ASN A 184 -0.34 13.18 15.82
C ASN A 184 -0.49 11.71 15.40
N VAL A 185 -0.69 11.43 14.10
CA VAL A 185 -0.86 10.06 13.59
C VAL A 185 0.40 9.23 13.84
N SER A 186 1.58 9.75 13.49
CA SER A 186 2.84 9.04 13.68
C SER A 186 3.17 8.82 15.16
N LYS A 187 2.84 9.81 16.03
CA LYS A 187 2.98 9.69 17.49
C LYS A 187 2.07 8.60 18.07
N MET A 188 0.78 8.61 17.72
CA MET A 188 -0.18 7.61 18.21
C MET A 188 0.16 6.22 17.68
N THR A 189 0.58 6.10 16.43
CA THR A 189 1.05 4.84 15.85
C THR A 189 2.26 4.30 16.61
N SER A 190 3.23 5.15 16.92
CA SER A 190 4.42 4.77 17.69
C SER A 190 4.09 4.32 19.10
N LEU A 191 3.16 4.99 19.78
CA LEU A 191 2.69 4.61 21.12
C LEU A 191 1.98 3.25 21.09
N LEU A 192 1.07 3.05 20.16
CA LEU A 192 0.37 1.76 20.00
C LEU A 192 1.35 0.65 19.66
N LYS A 193 2.30 0.89 18.75
CA LYS A 193 3.37 -0.08 18.42
C LYS A 193 4.14 -0.49 19.67
N LYS A 194 4.60 0.49 20.49
CA LYS A 194 5.37 0.24 21.74
C LYS A 194 4.58 -0.64 22.72
N SER A 195 3.26 -0.52 22.76
CA SER A 195 2.40 -1.37 23.57
C SER A 195 2.28 -2.77 22.99
N LEU A 196 1.90 -2.87 21.71
CA LEU A 196 1.54 -4.14 21.06
C LEU A 196 2.73 -5.08 20.87
N VAL A 197 3.93 -4.58 20.58
CA VAL A 197 5.14 -5.44 20.38
C VAL A 197 5.59 -6.16 21.66
N LYS A 198 5.07 -5.78 22.84
CA LYS A 198 5.33 -6.48 24.10
C LYS A 198 4.53 -7.77 24.24
N ASN A 199 3.46 -7.91 23.46
CA ASN A 199 2.62 -9.11 23.50
C ASN A 199 3.23 -10.22 22.66
N LYS A 200 3.55 -11.35 23.32
CA LYS A 200 4.16 -12.53 22.70
C LYS A 200 3.26 -13.24 21.68
N GLN A 201 1.99 -12.87 21.60
CA GLN A 201 1.02 -13.41 20.63
C GLN A 201 0.95 -12.63 19.33
N LEU A 202 1.82 -11.59 19.20
CA LEU A 202 1.88 -10.70 18.04
C LEU A 202 3.29 -10.69 17.46
N THR A 203 3.45 -11.06 16.20
CA THR A 203 4.68 -10.86 15.44
C THR A 203 4.51 -9.66 14.51
N PHE A 204 5.28 -8.60 14.72
CA PHE A 204 5.26 -7.41 13.88
C PHE A 204 5.88 -7.71 12.52
N ILE A 205 5.23 -7.27 11.42
CA ILE A 205 5.65 -7.50 10.04
C ILE A 205 5.77 -6.19 9.24
N GLY A 206 6.49 -6.27 8.12
CA GLY A 206 6.84 -5.14 7.27
C GLY A 206 8.12 -4.43 7.75
N SER A 207 8.53 -3.38 7.04
CA SER A 207 9.74 -2.61 7.37
C SER A 207 9.62 -1.91 8.71
N GLN A 208 10.72 -1.85 9.45
CA GLN A 208 10.80 -1.11 10.71
C GLN A 208 11.07 0.38 10.50
N LYS A 209 11.81 0.72 9.45
CA LYS A 209 12.26 2.08 9.12
C LYS A 209 11.45 2.69 7.99
N GLU A 210 11.44 2.04 6.84
CA GLU A 210 10.77 2.48 5.62
C GLU A 210 9.29 2.08 5.69
N ARG A 211 8.48 2.88 6.41
CA ARG A 211 7.11 2.50 6.75
C ARG A 211 6.14 3.69 6.71
N LEU A 212 4.91 3.40 6.27
CA LEU A 212 3.78 4.33 6.39
C LEU A 212 3.54 4.70 7.87
N PRO A 213 3.41 6.00 8.20
CA PRO A 213 3.33 6.46 9.59
C PRO A 213 2.04 6.06 10.31
N ASN A 214 1.01 5.67 9.58
CA ASN A 214 -0.31 5.32 10.09
C ASN A 214 -0.58 3.81 10.12
N ASN A 215 0.38 2.96 9.76
CA ASN A 215 0.17 1.53 9.57
C ASN A 215 0.93 0.68 10.60
N LEU A 216 0.22 -0.25 11.23
CA LEU A 216 0.79 -1.34 12.02
C LEU A 216 0.23 -2.67 11.51
N SER A 217 1.11 -3.64 11.33
CA SER A 217 0.73 -4.97 10.87
C SER A 217 1.40 -6.06 11.67
N PHE A 218 0.60 -7.05 12.04
CA PHE A 218 1.02 -8.16 12.87
C PHE A 218 0.51 -9.49 12.33
N LEU A 219 1.22 -10.58 12.64
CA LEU A 219 0.69 -11.93 12.60
C LEU A 219 0.24 -12.31 14.01
N CYS A 220 -0.98 -12.85 14.13
CA CYS A 220 -1.59 -13.24 15.39
C CYS A 220 -1.42 -14.74 15.62
N HIS A 221 -0.94 -15.14 16.79
CA HIS A 221 -0.71 -16.53 17.16
C HIS A 221 -0.82 -16.72 18.69
N THR A 222 -0.86 -17.94 19.18
CA THR A 222 -0.67 -18.25 20.59
C THR A 222 0.80 -18.12 20.98
N GLU A 223 1.13 -18.17 22.26
CA GLU A 223 2.54 -18.19 22.69
C GLU A 223 3.31 -19.43 22.16
N SER A 224 2.62 -20.49 21.81
CA SER A 224 3.15 -21.70 21.17
C SER A 224 3.14 -21.62 19.64
N MET A 225 2.99 -20.44 19.06
CA MET A 225 2.99 -20.18 17.61
C MET A 225 1.82 -20.85 16.85
N ILE A 226 0.74 -21.27 17.53
CA ILE A 226 -0.47 -21.75 16.86
C ILE A 226 -1.20 -20.56 16.24
N PRO A 227 -1.56 -20.59 14.94
CA PRO A 227 -2.18 -19.45 14.26
C PRO A 227 -3.53 -19.06 14.84
N ILE A 228 -3.74 -17.77 15.04
CA ILE A 228 -5.05 -17.15 15.29
C ILE A 228 -5.47 -16.46 13.99
N LYS A 229 -6.57 -16.90 13.39
CA LYS A 229 -7.02 -16.32 12.11
C LYS A 229 -7.34 -14.84 12.26
N GLY A 230 -6.78 -14.01 11.38
CA GLY A 230 -6.96 -12.56 11.39
C GLY A 230 -8.44 -12.14 11.37
N ARG A 231 -9.30 -12.86 10.61
CA ARG A 231 -10.74 -12.60 10.60
C ARG A 231 -11.43 -12.85 11.95
N GLU A 232 -10.91 -13.78 12.78
CA GLU A 232 -11.49 -14.05 14.11
C GLU A 232 -11.21 -12.89 15.06
N ILE A 233 -9.97 -12.39 15.09
CA ILE A 233 -9.59 -11.23 15.92
C ILE A 233 -10.31 -9.96 15.44
N VAL A 234 -10.36 -9.68 14.14
CA VAL A 234 -11.07 -8.54 13.57
C VAL A 234 -12.54 -8.55 13.96
N ARG A 235 -13.21 -9.73 13.92
CA ARG A 235 -14.61 -9.86 14.35
C ARG A 235 -14.82 -9.57 15.84
N LEU A 236 -13.89 -9.97 16.70
CA LEU A 236 -13.97 -9.66 18.13
C LEU A 236 -13.76 -8.17 18.39
N LEU A 237 -12.75 -7.57 17.76
CA LEU A 237 -12.45 -6.15 17.88
C LEU A 237 -13.61 -5.29 17.39
N SER A 238 -14.23 -5.66 16.27
CA SER A 238 -15.41 -4.95 15.72
C SER A 238 -16.60 -4.93 16.70
N LYS A 239 -16.82 -6.01 17.48
CA LYS A 239 -17.86 -6.05 18.51
C LYS A 239 -17.57 -5.10 19.67
N GLN A 240 -16.32 -4.69 19.86
CA GLN A 240 -15.87 -3.74 20.86
C GLN A 240 -15.71 -2.32 20.30
N GLY A 241 -16.21 -2.07 19.06
CA GLY A 241 -16.12 -0.77 18.41
C GLY A 241 -14.75 -0.45 17.78
N ILE A 242 -13.85 -1.43 17.69
CA ILE A 242 -12.52 -1.25 17.08
C ILE A 242 -12.51 -1.86 15.68
N TYR A 243 -12.43 -1.01 14.66
CA TYR A 243 -12.46 -1.43 13.27
C TYR A 243 -11.05 -1.56 12.70
N THR A 244 -10.65 -2.80 12.45
CA THR A 244 -9.35 -3.21 11.90
C THR A 244 -9.53 -4.07 10.65
N SER A 245 -8.46 -4.59 10.07
CA SER A 245 -8.53 -5.46 8.89
C SER A 245 -7.61 -6.68 9.03
N SER A 246 -8.02 -7.79 8.42
CA SER A 246 -7.22 -9.03 8.35
C SER A 246 -6.57 -9.18 6.98
N GLY A 247 -5.65 -8.29 6.63
CA GLY A 247 -5.04 -8.26 5.30
C GLY A 247 -5.56 -7.13 4.42
N SER A 248 -5.58 -7.28 3.10
CA SER A 248 -6.13 -6.27 2.22
C SER A 248 -7.65 -6.19 2.37
N ALA A 249 -8.20 -4.96 2.45
CA ALA A 249 -9.64 -4.75 2.58
C ALA A 249 -10.44 -5.35 1.40
N CYS A 250 -9.84 -5.43 0.21
CA CYS A 250 -10.45 -5.97 -1.01
C CYS A 250 -10.51 -7.50 -1.04
N SER A 251 -9.66 -8.19 -0.27
CA SER A 251 -9.64 -9.65 -0.18
C SER A 251 -10.41 -10.20 1.05
N SER A 252 -11.09 -9.35 1.80
CA SER A 252 -11.86 -9.77 3.00
C SER A 252 -12.99 -10.75 2.67
N SER A 253 -13.46 -10.81 1.41
CA SER A 253 -14.44 -11.77 0.91
C SER A 253 -13.81 -13.05 0.32
N SER A 254 -12.51 -13.07 0.04
CA SER A 254 -11.82 -14.26 -0.48
C SER A 254 -11.38 -15.17 0.67
N GLN A 255 -11.61 -16.47 0.51
CA GLN A 255 -11.03 -17.48 1.40
C GLN A 255 -9.59 -17.75 0.94
N GLY A 256 -8.64 -17.75 1.88
CA GLY A 256 -7.25 -18.10 1.60
C GLY A 256 -6.23 -17.11 2.20
N PRO A 257 -4.93 -17.42 2.03
CA PRO A 257 -3.86 -16.60 2.54
C PRO A 257 -3.77 -15.25 1.82
N SER A 258 -3.28 -14.23 2.53
CA SER A 258 -3.00 -12.93 1.92
C SER A 258 -1.87 -13.07 0.87
N PRO A 259 -2.07 -12.59 -0.37
CA PRO A 259 -1.01 -12.58 -1.38
C PRO A 259 0.26 -11.84 -0.90
N THR A 260 0.09 -10.76 -0.16
CA THR A 260 1.22 -10.01 0.43
C THR A 260 1.98 -10.86 1.45
N LEU A 261 1.26 -11.57 2.35
CA LEU A 261 1.90 -12.44 3.34
C LEU A 261 2.60 -13.64 2.69
N VAL A 262 2.07 -14.14 1.58
CA VAL A 262 2.76 -15.14 0.76
C VAL A 262 4.03 -14.57 0.13
N ALA A 263 3.94 -13.36 -0.45
CA ALA A 263 5.07 -12.72 -1.15
C ALA A 263 6.25 -12.40 -0.23
N ILE A 264 5.99 -11.99 1.03
CA ILE A 264 7.06 -11.76 2.03
C ILE A 264 7.59 -13.06 2.66
N ASN A 265 7.17 -14.21 2.10
CA ASN A 265 7.59 -15.54 2.56
C ASN A 265 7.36 -15.75 4.07
N SER A 266 6.22 -15.27 4.59
CA SER A 266 5.82 -15.55 5.96
C SER A 266 5.54 -17.04 6.15
N ASP A 267 5.63 -17.52 7.40
CA ASP A 267 5.29 -18.92 7.71
C ASP A 267 3.91 -19.26 7.14
N LYS A 268 3.85 -20.36 6.36
CA LYS A 268 2.61 -20.79 5.68
C LYS A 268 1.44 -20.94 6.63
N SER A 269 1.70 -21.41 7.86
CA SER A 269 0.67 -21.56 8.90
C SER A 269 0.10 -20.21 9.35
N LEU A 270 0.88 -19.12 9.26
CA LEU A 270 0.50 -17.78 9.72
C LEU A 270 -0.04 -16.86 8.60
N GLN A 271 -0.09 -17.30 7.35
CA GLN A 271 -0.50 -16.45 6.21
C GLN A 271 -1.99 -16.01 6.25
N GLU A 272 -2.82 -16.64 7.09
CA GLU A 272 -4.20 -16.21 7.37
C GLU A 272 -4.35 -15.44 8.69
N SER A 273 -3.27 -15.20 9.43
CA SER A 273 -3.29 -14.63 10.78
C SER A 273 -3.03 -13.11 10.82
N GLY A 274 -3.01 -12.46 9.68
CA GLY A 274 -2.73 -11.04 9.57
C GLY A 274 -3.74 -10.16 10.32
N LEU A 275 -3.23 -9.17 11.07
CA LEU A 275 -3.99 -8.07 11.68
C LEU A 275 -3.35 -6.76 11.26
N ARG A 276 -4.09 -5.93 10.51
CA ARG A 276 -3.67 -4.59 10.16
C ARG A 276 -4.47 -3.56 10.94
N ILE A 277 -3.75 -2.61 11.54
CA ILE A 277 -4.31 -1.47 12.28
C ILE A 277 -3.87 -0.20 11.55
N THR A 278 -4.82 0.65 11.19
CA THR A 278 -4.56 1.94 10.56
C THR A 278 -5.06 3.04 11.48
N ILE A 279 -4.17 3.97 11.85
CA ILE A 279 -4.46 5.06 12.77
C ILE A 279 -4.92 6.29 11.98
N GLY A 280 -6.03 6.90 12.42
CA GLY A 280 -6.53 8.16 11.87
C GLY A 280 -6.14 9.36 12.74
N PRO A 281 -6.30 10.60 12.22
CA PRO A 281 -5.90 11.84 12.93
C PRO A 281 -6.71 12.13 14.20
N TRP A 282 -7.87 11.52 14.36
CA TRP A 282 -8.78 11.68 15.51
C TRP A 282 -8.43 10.81 16.72
N ILE A 283 -7.45 9.91 16.62
CA ILE A 283 -7.06 9.02 17.70
C ILE A 283 -6.29 9.79 18.77
N SER A 284 -6.64 9.55 20.05
CA SER A 284 -6.05 10.17 21.24
C SER A 284 -5.20 9.18 22.05
N ASN A 285 -4.44 9.69 23.02
CA ASN A 285 -3.68 8.87 23.98
C ASN A 285 -4.59 7.91 24.78
N ASN A 286 -5.80 8.33 25.15
CA ASN A 286 -6.75 7.50 25.89
C ASN A 286 -7.21 6.30 25.03
N ASP A 287 -7.42 6.52 23.74
CA ASP A 287 -7.78 5.46 22.81
C ASP A 287 -6.69 4.39 22.70
N ILE A 288 -5.41 4.80 22.71
CA ILE A 288 -4.26 3.87 22.61
C ILE A 288 -4.27 2.83 23.73
N ASN A 289 -4.50 3.26 24.97
CA ASN A 289 -4.56 2.34 26.12
C ASN A 289 -5.77 1.40 26.02
N THR A 290 -6.93 1.94 25.70
CA THR A 290 -8.17 1.17 25.51
C THR A 290 -8.01 0.14 24.41
N VAL A 291 -7.53 0.55 23.24
CA VAL A 291 -7.32 -0.34 22.07
C VAL A 291 -6.31 -1.44 22.38
N SER A 292 -5.20 -1.10 23.05
CA SER A 292 -4.18 -2.10 23.43
C SER A 292 -4.75 -3.18 24.33
N ASN A 293 -5.50 -2.81 25.38
CA ASN A 293 -6.10 -3.74 26.33
C ASN A 293 -7.12 -4.65 25.63
N ILE A 294 -8.00 -4.09 24.82
CA ILE A 294 -9.02 -4.86 24.09
C ILE A 294 -8.35 -5.86 23.12
N ILE A 295 -7.27 -5.46 22.42
CA ILE A 295 -6.53 -6.38 21.55
C ILE A 295 -5.94 -7.53 22.38
N PHE A 296 -5.34 -7.26 23.54
CA PHE A 296 -4.73 -8.29 24.38
C PHE A 296 -5.77 -9.26 24.92
N GLU A 297 -6.87 -8.78 25.46
CA GLU A 297 -8.01 -9.61 25.94
C GLU A 297 -8.59 -10.47 24.83
N SER A 298 -8.75 -9.90 23.64
CA SER A 298 -9.28 -10.62 22.47
C SER A 298 -8.34 -11.74 22.03
N LEU A 299 -7.03 -11.49 21.98
CA LEU A 299 -6.02 -12.50 21.65
C LEU A 299 -6.00 -13.62 22.70
N GLN A 300 -6.01 -13.28 23.99
CA GLN A 300 -6.02 -14.25 25.08
C GLN A 300 -7.26 -15.14 25.01
N SER A 301 -8.44 -14.55 24.77
CA SER A 301 -9.71 -15.30 24.62
C SER A 301 -9.64 -16.31 23.47
N LEU A 302 -9.06 -15.91 22.32
CA LEU A 302 -8.92 -16.82 21.17
C LEU A 302 -7.85 -17.89 21.41
N ALA A 303 -6.73 -17.54 22.07
CA ALA A 303 -5.69 -18.51 22.41
C ALA A 303 -6.20 -19.61 23.35
N LEU A 304 -6.96 -19.26 24.37
CA LEU A 304 -7.59 -20.24 25.29
C LEU A 304 -8.54 -21.20 24.56
N LYS A 305 -9.27 -20.73 23.55
CA LYS A 305 -10.13 -21.59 22.72
C LYS A 305 -9.30 -22.57 21.89
N LYS A 306 -8.15 -22.16 21.37
CA LYS A 306 -7.25 -23.01 20.57
C LYS A 306 -6.53 -24.09 21.38
N GLN A 307 -6.32 -23.87 22.68
CA GLN A 307 -5.70 -24.87 23.59
C GLN A 307 -6.66 -25.97 24.03
N ARG A 308 -7.98 -25.76 23.83
CA ARG A 308 -9.03 -26.73 24.24
C ARG A 308 -9.45 -27.69 23.11
N ILE A 309 -8.91 -27.52 21.93
CA ILE A 309 -9.09 -28.34 20.73
C ILE A 309 -7.83 -29.17 20.47
#